data_0651bba87a1b1ad293cc36f7a5beaab1
#
_entry.id   0651bba87a1b1ad293cc36f7a5beaab1
#
_cell.length_a   1.000
_cell.length_b   1.000
_cell.length_c   1.000
_cell.angle_alpha   90.00
_cell.angle_beta   90.00
_cell.angle_gamma   90.00
#
_symmetry.space_group_name_H-M   'P 1'
#
loop_
_entity.id
_entity.type
_entity.pdbx_description
1 polymer ?
#
loop_
_entity_poly.entity_id
_entity_poly.type
_entity_poly.pdbx_seq_one_letter_code
_entity_poly.pdbx_strand_id
1 'polypeptide(L)'
;LITGGSGHVGANLSRELIKNGIKVRCIDFDRDYRAYENLDVELMPGSVTDKESLNSIFNGVDIVFHTAAVISLERRNKDLIRSVNVEGTRNVCEASLKHKVNKLIHFSSVDAFNRYPLEDPLLEDRPLIEDRKAVPYDLSKADAQRIVLEYCEKGLDASIIHPSGVYGPHDYKPSLFGQTFVDIANGKRQFNVNVGYDYVDVRDLAKTAVKCVTEGEVGQNYIVSGNYMDFSYMSEVMSEELGKQLLKLTMPMFTLYLGLPFYYIQSRVMKRPQVLTMDSIHTIKYQNKIIPGTLAKEKLGHSPRSIEESIQDTLKFFIDQGVIN
;
A
#
# COMPACT_ATOMS: atom_id res chain seq x y z
N LEU A 1 6.29 -6.80 -15.95
CA LEU A 1 7.22 -6.07 -15.09
C LEU A 1 6.51 -5.57 -13.84
N ILE A 2 7.14 -5.75 -12.67
CA ILE A 2 6.68 -5.17 -11.40
C ILE A 2 7.76 -4.21 -10.91
N THR A 3 7.42 -2.94 -10.67
CA THR A 3 8.31 -2.01 -9.97
C THR A 3 8.05 -2.08 -8.47
N GLY A 4 9.09 -2.17 -7.65
CA GLY A 4 8.93 -2.38 -6.21
C GLY A 4 8.51 -3.81 -5.85
N GLY A 5 9.06 -4.78 -6.55
CA GLY A 5 8.69 -6.19 -6.43
C GLY A 5 8.94 -6.81 -5.05
N SER A 6 9.95 -6.35 -4.29
CA SER A 6 10.21 -6.82 -2.91
C SER A 6 9.31 -6.17 -1.84
N GLY A 7 8.52 -5.16 -2.22
CA GLY A 7 7.52 -4.57 -1.34
C GLY A 7 6.35 -5.52 -1.08
N HIS A 8 5.55 -5.23 -0.06
CA HIS A 8 4.43 -6.09 0.36
C HIS A 8 3.46 -6.42 -0.80
N VAL A 9 3.03 -5.40 -1.55
CA VAL A 9 2.15 -5.60 -2.72
C VAL A 9 2.88 -6.34 -3.84
N GLY A 10 4.10 -5.93 -4.18
CA GLY A 10 4.89 -6.55 -5.27
C GLY A 10 5.19 -8.02 -5.03
N ALA A 11 5.53 -8.39 -3.80
CA ALA A 11 5.80 -9.79 -3.41
C ALA A 11 4.57 -10.70 -3.58
N ASN A 12 3.38 -10.22 -3.21
CA ASN A 12 2.14 -10.97 -3.38
C ASN A 12 1.68 -11.00 -4.85
N LEU A 13 1.85 -9.90 -5.56
CA LEU A 13 1.56 -9.82 -6.99
C LEU A 13 2.44 -10.77 -7.80
N SER A 14 3.75 -10.87 -7.48
CA SER A 14 4.66 -11.83 -8.12
C SER A 14 4.15 -13.27 -7.98
N ARG A 15 3.71 -13.65 -6.77
CA ARG A 15 3.13 -14.97 -6.49
C ARG A 15 1.86 -15.24 -7.28
N GLU A 16 0.95 -14.25 -7.33
CA GLU A 16 -0.31 -14.39 -8.06
C GLU A 16 -0.08 -14.51 -9.57
N LEU A 17 0.84 -13.73 -10.15
CA LEU A 17 1.19 -13.79 -11.57
C LEU A 17 1.83 -15.13 -11.93
N ILE A 18 2.80 -15.62 -11.16
CA ILE A 18 3.47 -16.90 -11.39
C ILE A 18 2.47 -18.05 -11.30
N LYS A 19 1.57 -18.02 -10.31
CA LYS A 19 0.48 -18.99 -10.17
C LYS A 19 -0.41 -19.06 -11.42
N ASN A 20 -0.56 -17.94 -12.13
CA ASN A 20 -1.29 -17.86 -13.39
C ASN A 20 -0.41 -18.16 -14.62
N GLY A 21 0.82 -18.65 -14.45
CA GLY A 21 1.73 -19.01 -15.54
C GLY A 21 2.36 -17.81 -16.27
N ILE A 22 2.32 -16.63 -15.66
CA ILE A 22 2.86 -15.40 -16.25
C ILE A 22 4.32 -15.22 -15.83
N LYS A 23 5.21 -14.95 -16.80
CA LYS A 23 6.60 -14.62 -16.52
C LYS A 23 6.71 -13.28 -15.82
N VAL A 24 7.46 -13.23 -14.73
CA VAL A 24 7.60 -12.04 -13.91
C VAL A 24 9.02 -11.50 -13.96
N ARG A 25 9.14 -10.21 -14.27
CA ARG A 25 10.35 -9.41 -14.09
C ARG A 25 10.10 -8.41 -12.97
N CYS A 26 11.02 -8.29 -12.02
CA CYS A 26 10.95 -7.30 -10.95
C CYS A 26 12.12 -6.34 -11.04
N ILE A 27 11.84 -5.05 -10.85
CA ILE A 27 12.87 -4.06 -10.58
C ILE A 27 12.78 -3.64 -9.12
N ASP A 28 13.92 -3.61 -8.46
CA ASP A 28 14.01 -3.28 -7.06
C ASP A 28 15.30 -2.50 -6.76
N PHE A 29 15.14 -1.45 -5.98
CA PHE A 29 16.27 -0.70 -5.44
C PHE A 29 16.92 -1.44 -4.27
N ASP A 30 16.12 -2.14 -3.49
CA ASP A 30 16.54 -2.90 -2.32
C ASP A 30 16.82 -4.36 -2.69
N ARG A 31 17.93 -4.89 -2.18
CA ARG A 31 18.38 -6.25 -2.47
C ARG A 31 17.91 -7.29 -1.46
N ASP A 32 16.74 -7.10 -0.87
CA ASP A 32 16.15 -8.13 -0.01
C ASP A 32 15.46 -9.21 -0.84
N TYR A 33 16.18 -10.30 -1.05
CA TYR A 33 15.71 -11.40 -1.91
C TYR A 33 14.70 -12.34 -1.23
N ARG A 34 14.40 -12.18 0.05
CA ARG A 34 13.41 -13.04 0.76
C ARG A 34 12.04 -13.01 0.08
N ALA A 35 11.65 -11.87 -0.46
CA ALA A 35 10.40 -11.72 -1.18
C ALA A 35 10.27 -12.63 -2.40
N TYR A 36 11.39 -13.09 -2.95
CA TYR A 36 11.46 -13.86 -4.19
C TYR A 36 11.88 -15.33 -3.96
N GLU A 37 12.08 -15.72 -2.72
CA GLU A 37 12.49 -17.08 -2.37
C GLU A 37 11.51 -18.11 -2.94
N ASN A 38 12.03 -19.13 -3.65
CA ASN A 38 11.28 -20.16 -4.35
C ASN A 38 10.34 -19.65 -5.47
N LEU A 39 10.61 -18.46 -6.03
CA LEU A 39 9.87 -17.91 -7.16
C LEU A 39 10.78 -17.80 -8.40
N ASP A 40 10.22 -18.17 -9.56
CA ASP A 40 10.89 -17.96 -10.86
C ASP A 40 10.64 -16.51 -11.31
N VAL A 41 11.52 -15.59 -10.87
CA VAL A 41 11.43 -14.15 -11.14
C VAL A 41 12.74 -13.67 -11.74
N GLU A 42 12.66 -12.96 -12.86
CA GLU A 42 13.79 -12.22 -13.42
C GLU A 42 14.01 -10.93 -12.61
N LEU A 43 15.11 -10.87 -11.86
CA LEU A 43 15.43 -9.71 -11.03
C LEU A 43 16.37 -8.75 -11.78
N MET A 44 15.92 -7.51 -11.97
CA MET A 44 16.71 -6.45 -12.58
C MET A 44 17.04 -5.38 -11.54
N PRO A 45 18.32 -5.11 -11.28
CA PRO A 45 18.68 -3.99 -10.42
C PRO A 45 18.33 -2.67 -11.10
N GLY A 46 17.63 -1.78 -10.38
CA GLY A 46 17.26 -0.49 -10.95
C GLY A 46 16.40 0.34 -10.00
N SER A 47 16.13 1.56 -10.42
CA SER A 47 15.28 2.50 -9.70
C SER A 47 14.33 3.20 -10.66
N VAL A 48 13.09 3.42 -10.23
CA VAL A 48 12.12 4.23 -11.01
C VAL A 48 12.58 5.68 -11.18
N THR A 49 13.56 6.13 -10.38
CA THR A 49 14.16 7.47 -10.51
C THR A 49 15.29 7.53 -11.52
N ASP A 50 15.75 6.39 -12.04
CA ASP A 50 16.82 6.29 -13.04
C ASP A 50 16.24 5.93 -14.40
N LYS A 51 16.05 6.96 -15.24
CA LYS A 51 15.49 6.80 -16.60
C LYS A 51 16.31 5.91 -17.51
N GLU A 52 17.64 5.92 -17.37
CA GLU A 52 18.53 5.15 -18.24
C GLU A 52 18.39 3.66 -17.96
N SER A 53 18.35 3.29 -16.69
CA SER A 53 18.14 1.90 -16.28
C SER A 53 16.79 1.36 -16.77
N LEU A 54 15.73 2.17 -16.75
CA LEU A 54 14.40 1.77 -17.21
C LEU A 54 14.39 1.37 -18.69
N ASN A 55 15.20 1.98 -19.55
CA ASN A 55 15.22 1.63 -20.98
C ASN A 55 15.57 0.16 -21.23
N SER A 56 16.57 -0.39 -20.54
CA SER A 56 16.93 -1.80 -20.68
C SER A 56 15.91 -2.73 -20.03
N ILE A 57 15.37 -2.31 -18.89
CA ILE A 57 14.43 -3.08 -18.06
C ILE A 57 13.09 -3.29 -18.77
N PHE A 58 12.64 -2.29 -19.55
CA PHE A 58 11.36 -2.34 -20.26
C PHE A 58 11.40 -3.12 -21.59
N ASN A 59 12.57 -3.58 -22.05
CA ASN A 59 12.65 -4.38 -23.26
C ASN A 59 11.88 -5.71 -23.13
N GLY A 60 10.93 -5.93 -24.04
CA GLY A 60 10.10 -7.15 -24.07
C GLY A 60 9.08 -7.24 -22.94
N VAL A 61 8.69 -6.11 -22.36
CA VAL A 61 7.65 -6.03 -21.33
C VAL A 61 6.31 -5.76 -21.98
N ASP A 62 5.33 -6.65 -21.74
CA ASP A 62 3.97 -6.48 -22.23
C ASP A 62 3.10 -5.70 -21.22
N ILE A 63 3.28 -5.95 -19.93
CA ILE A 63 2.44 -5.41 -18.86
C ILE A 63 3.32 -4.86 -17.74
N VAL A 64 2.94 -3.71 -17.21
CA VAL A 64 3.62 -3.07 -16.08
C VAL A 64 2.66 -2.95 -14.89
N PHE A 65 3.10 -3.42 -13.72
CA PHE A 65 2.47 -3.13 -12.44
C PHE A 65 3.38 -2.17 -11.69
N HIS A 66 2.92 -0.93 -11.52
CA HIS A 66 3.70 0.11 -10.86
C HIS A 66 3.33 0.21 -9.39
N THR A 67 4.03 -0.57 -8.54
CA THR A 67 3.83 -0.60 -7.09
C THR A 67 4.91 0.13 -6.30
N ALA A 68 5.99 0.55 -6.94
CA ALA A 68 7.09 1.27 -6.29
C ALA A 68 6.61 2.59 -5.70
N ALA A 69 6.74 2.74 -4.39
CA ALA A 69 6.44 3.98 -3.68
C ALA A 69 7.20 4.06 -2.36
N VAL A 70 7.49 5.28 -1.94
CA VAL A 70 7.94 5.58 -0.58
C VAL A 70 6.74 6.00 0.25
N ILE A 71 6.46 5.25 1.32
CA ILE A 71 5.40 5.53 2.28
C ILE A 71 6.04 6.14 3.53
N SER A 72 5.78 7.41 3.80
CA SER A 72 6.27 8.07 5.00
C SER A 72 5.32 9.17 5.44
N LEU A 73 5.03 9.20 6.74
CA LEU A 73 4.24 10.25 7.39
C LEU A 73 5.12 11.40 7.91
N GLU A 74 6.43 11.35 7.65
CA GLU A 74 7.37 12.40 8.08
C GLU A 74 7.57 13.44 6.98
N ARG A 75 7.22 14.68 7.26
CA ARG A 75 7.38 15.83 6.31
C ARG A 75 8.81 16.06 5.85
N ARG A 76 9.80 15.63 6.63
CA ARG A 76 11.22 15.72 6.23
C ARG A 76 11.56 14.86 5.02
N ASN A 77 10.77 13.83 4.73
CA ASN A 77 10.98 12.90 3.60
C ASN A 77 10.25 13.36 2.33
N LYS A 78 9.64 14.57 2.31
CA LYS A 78 8.83 15.07 1.20
C LYS A 78 9.54 15.02 -0.16
N ASP A 79 10.82 15.35 -0.18
CA ASP A 79 11.60 15.40 -1.43
C ASP A 79 11.87 14.00 -1.96
N LEU A 80 12.18 13.04 -1.08
CA LEU A 80 12.31 11.63 -1.44
C LEU A 80 10.96 11.06 -1.92
N ILE A 81 9.88 11.33 -1.19
CA ILE A 81 8.52 10.94 -1.57
C ILE A 81 8.20 11.47 -2.97
N ARG A 82 8.43 12.76 -3.22
CA ARG A 82 8.18 13.36 -4.53
C ARG A 82 9.03 12.73 -5.62
N SER A 83 10.33 12.56 -5.39
CA SER A 83 11.26 11.96 -6.37
C SER A 83 10.83 10.55 -6.78
N VAL A 84 10.46 9.69 -5.82
CA VAL A 84 10.09 8.30 -6.11
C VAL A 84 8.65 8.21 -6.61
N ASN A 85 7.69 8.80 -5.86
CA ASN A 85 6.27 8.58 -6.14
C ASN A 85 5.77 9.40 -7.33
N VAL A 86 6.30 10.60 -7.55
CA VAL A 86 5.81 11.49 -8.61
C VAL A 86 6.71 11.40 -9.85
N GLU A 87 7.99 11.72 -9.71
CA GLU A 87 8.91 11.68 -10.85
C GLU A 87 9.21 10.23 -11.30
N GLY A 88 9.28 9.29 -10.35
CA GLY A 88 9.37 7.86 -10.66
C GLY A 88 8.17 7.37 -11.48
N THR A 89 6.94 7.77 -11.12
CA THR A 89 5.73 7.44 -11.90
C THR A 89 5.81 8.04 -13.30
N ARG A 90 6.27 9.30 -13.44
CA ARG A 90 6.48 9.93 -14.76
C ARG A 90 7.43 9.11 -15.62
N ASN A 91 8.56 8.69 -15.05
CA ASN A 91 9.55 7.89 -15.76
C ASN A 91 8.99 6.53 -16.20
N VAL A 92 8.19 5.87 -15.36
CA VAL A 92 7.52 4.60 -15.68
C VAL A 92 6.49 4.79 -16.79
N CYS A 93 5.66 5.83 -16.76
CA CYS A 93 4.71 6.14 -17.83
C CYS A 93 5.42 6.43 -19.15
N GLU A 94 6.50 7.24 -19.13
CA GLU A 94 7.31 7.57 -20.29
C GLU A 94 7.95 6.31 -20.91
N ALA A 95 8.54 5.45 -20.07
CA ALA A 95 9.12 4.18 -20.52
C ALA A 95 8.05 3.23 -21.07
N SER A 96 6.87 3.14 -20.42
CA SER A 96 5.75 2.31 -20.88
C SER A 96 5.28 2.75 -22.28
N LEU A 97 5.09 4.03 -22.48
CA LEU A 97 4.69 4.58 -23.79
C LEU A 97 5.77 4.36 -24.86
N LYS A 98 7.04 4.62 -24.54
CA LYS A 98 8.19 4.44 -25.44
C LYS A 98 8.34 2.98 -25.88
N HIS A 99 8.20 2.02 -24.97
CA HIS A 99 8.34 0.58 -25.22
C HIS A 99 7.03 -0.08 -25.67
N LYS A 100 5.97 0.71 -25.88
CA LYS A 100 4.65 0.23 -26.34
C LYS A 100 4.09 -0.89 -25.45
N VAL A 101 4.20 -0.69 -24.13
CA VAL A 101 3.58 -1.59 -23.15
C VAL A 101 2.08 -1.66 -23.38
N ASN A 102 1.52 -2.85 -23.42
CA ASN A 102 0.11 -3.07 -23.71
C ASN A 102 -0.81 -2.58 -22.60
N LYS A 103 -0.36 -2.67 -21.33
CA LYS A 103 -1.14 -2.23 -20.16
C LYS A 103 -0.25 -1.81 -19.00
N LEU A 104 -0.57 -0.68 -18.39
CA LEU A 104 -0.01 -0.22 -17.11
C LEU A 104 -1.07 -0.28 -16.03
N ILE A 105 -0.81 -0.98 -14.92
CA ILE A 105 -1.62 -0.93 -13.70
C ILE A 105 -0.87 -0.09 -12.67
N HIS A 106 -1.41 1.10 -12.39
CA HIS A 106 -0.84 2.02 -11.41
C HIS A 106 -1.48 1.84 -10.03
N PHE A 107 -0.66 1.64 -8.99
CA PHE A 107 -1.13 1.57 -7.60
C PHE A 107 -1.09 2.96 -6.95
N SER A 108 -2.24 3.61 -6.93
CA SER A 108 -2.49 4.84 -6.17
C SER A 108 -2.79 4.52 -4.70
N SER A 109 -3.74 5.19 -4.08
CA SER A 109 -4.28 4.96 -2.73
C SER A 109 -5.63 5.62 -2.61
N VAL A 110 -6.51 5.13 -1.73
CA VAL A 110 -7.71 5.88 -1.33
C VAL A 110 -7.36 7.24 -0.70
N ASP A 111 -6.16 7.36 -0.13
CA ASP A 111 -5.65 8.61 0.43
C ASP A 111 -5.30 9.67 -0.62
N ALA A 112 -5.33 9.35 -1.92
CA ALA A 112 -5.18 10.32 -3.00
C ALA A 112 -6.44 11.19 -3.20
N PHE A 113 -7.59 10.71 -2.76
CA PHE A 113 -8.86 11.42 -2.87
C PHE A 113 -9.06 12.44 -1.75
N ASN A 114 -9.82 13.50 -2.05
CA ASN A 114 -10.30 14.40 -1.01
C ASN A 114 -11.25 13.66 -0.08
N ARG A 115 -10.92 13.62 1.20
CA ARG A 115 -11.68 12.86 2.21
C ARG A 115 -13.04 13.47 2.57
N TYR A 116 -13.19 14.77 2.33
CA TYR A 116 -14.38 15.50 2.78
C TYR A 116 -15.49 15.53 1.73
N PRO A 117 -16.76 15.44 2.15
CA PRO A 117 -17.23 15.18 3.53
C PRO A 117 -16.90 13.75 3.99
N LEU A 118 -16.59 13.57 5.29
CA LEU A 118 -16.17 12.28 5.85
C LEU A 118 -17.35 11.28 5.97
N GLU A 119 -18.56 11.81 6.09
CA GLU A 119 -19.78 11.04 6.24
C GLU A 119 -20.22 10.37 4.94
N ASP A 120 -19.82 10.94 3.82
CA ASP A 120 -20.19 10.42 2.50
C ASP A 120 -19.29 9.21 2.13
N PRO A 121 -19.84 8.23 1.42
CA PRO A 121 -19.04 7.15 0.87
C PRO A 121 -17.90 7.68 -0.02
N LEU A 122 -16.71 7.09 0.12
CA LEU A 122 -15.61 7.37 -0.78
C LEU A 122 -15.78 6.54 -2.06
N LEU A 123 -16.05 7.24 -3.16
CA LEU A 123 -16.26 6.66 -4.49
C LEU A 123 -15.16 7.12 -5.46
N GLU A 124 -15.08 6.45 -6.61
CA GLU A 124 -14.02 6.67 -7.62
C GLU A 124 -14.11 8.01 -8.35
N ASP A 125 -15.25 8.69 -8.28
CA ASP A 125 -15.48 10.05 -8.83
C ASP A 125 -15.11 11.18 -7.88
N ARG A 126 -14.70 10.84 -6.64
CA ARG A 126 -14.26 11.83 -5.65
C ARG A 126 -13.04 12.60 -6.18
N PRO A 127 -13.00 13.94 -6.07
CA PRO A 127 -11.85 14.73 -6.49
C PRO A 127 -10.55 14.32 -5.80
N LEU A 128 -9.44 14.39 -6.52
CA LEU A 128 -8.12 14.21 -5.94
C LEU A 128 -7.74 15.39 -5.03
N ILE A 129 -6.90 15.13 -4.03
CA ILE A 129 -6.36 16.17 -3.16
C ILE A 129 -5.63 17.25 -3.97
N GLU A 130 -5.97 18.52 -3.71
CA GLU A 130 -5.32 19.69 -4.28
C GLU A 130 -4.55 20.51 -3.25
N ASP A 131 -4.89 20.36 -1.97
CA ASP A 131 -4.25 21.10 -0.88
C ASP A 131 -2.77 20.73 -0.76
N ARG A 132 -1.90 21.67 -1.09
CA ARG A 132 -0.43 21.54 -1.01
C ARG A 132 0.10 21.40 0.42
N LYS A 133 -0.74 21.62 1.44
CA LYS A 133 -0.43 21.40 2.86
C LYS A 133 -0.82 20.02 3.36
N ALA A 134 -1.49 19.22 2.54
CA ALA A 134 -1.84 17.84 2.85
C ALA A 134 -0.62 17.02 3.23
N VAL A 135 -0.84 15.83 3.76
CA VAL A 135 0.22 14.87 4.06
C VAL A 135 1.04 14.61 2.80
N PRO A 136 2.38 14.71 2.83
CA PRO A 136 3.21 14.59 1.62
C PRO A 136 2.98 13.31 0.84
N TYR A 137 2.72 12.20 1.52
CA TYR A 137 2.40 10.92 0.89
C TYR A 137 1.09 10.99 0.09
N ASP A 138 0.00 11.45 0.73
CA ASP A 138 -1.33 11.55 0.12
C ASP A 138 -1.28 12.44 -1.13
N LEU A 139 -0.66 13.61 -1.00
CA LEU A 139 -0.46 14.53 -2.12
C LEU A 139 0.37 13.90 -3.24
N SER A 140 1.41 13.12 -2.90
CA SER A 140 2.26 12.46 -3.91
C SER A 140 1.49 11.42 -4.71
N LYS A 141 0.55 10.70 -4.08
CA LYS A 141 -0.33 9.74 -4.76
C LYS A 141 -1.30 10.44 -5.72
N ALA A 142 -1.88 11.56 -5.28
CA ALA A 142 -2.72 12.39 -6.15
C ALA A 142 -1.94 12.98 -7.34
N ASP A 143 -0.74 13.52 -7.11
CA ASP A 143 0.11 14.09 -8.17
C ASP A 143 0.58 12.99 -9.16
N ALA A 144 0.97 11.80 -8.66
CA ALA A 144 1.32 10.65 -9.48
C ALA A 144 0.16 10.19 -10.38
N GLN A 145 -1.03 10.14 -9.82
CA GLN A 145 -2.24 9.78 -10.59
C GLN A 145 -2.54 10.79 -11.70
N ARG A 146 -2.40 12.09 -11.45
CA ARG A 146 -2.55 13.12 -12.50
C ARG A 146 -1.59 12.90 -13.65
N ILE A 147 -0.34 12.47 -13.35
CA ILE A 147 0.64 12.10 -14.36
C ILE A 147 0.14 10.89 -15.17
N VAL A 148 -0.34 9.84 -14.52
CA VAL A 148 -0.86 8.66 -15.25
C VAL A 148 -1.98 9.07 -16.20
N LEU A 149 -2.94 9.89 -15.74
CA LEU A 149 -4.05 10.38 -16.57
C LEU A 149 -3.54 11.24 -17.74
N GLU A 150 -2.54 12.12 -17.53
CA GLU A 150 -1.87 12.87 -18.60
C GLU A 150 -1.28 11.93 -19.67
N TYR A 151 -0.70 10.80 -19.27
CA TYR A 151 -0.15 9.83 -20.21
C TYR A 151 -1.22 8.96 -20.89
N CYS A 152 -2.37 8.74 -20.24
CA CYS A 152 -3.54 8.14 -20.92
C CYS A 152 -4.01 9.01 -22.09
N GLU A 153 -4.05 10.33 -21.92
CA GLU A 153 -4.36 11.27 -23.01
C GLU A 153 -3.36 11.22 -24.16
N LYS A 154 -2.10 10.79 -23.89
CA LYS A 154 -1.05 10.57 -24.88
C LYS A 154 -1.07 9.16 -25.51
N GLY A 155 -2.06 8.34 -25.14
CA GLY A 155 -2.25 7.00 -25.72
C GLY A 155 -1.69 5.85 -24.90
N LEU A 156 -1.28 6.06 -23.64
CA LEU A 156 -0.92 4.97 -22.73
C LEU A 156 -2.20 4.28 -22.24
N ASP A 157 -2.30 2.97 -22.42
CA ASP A 157 -3.35 2.18 -21.78
C ASP A 157 -2.97 1.94 -20.31
N ALA A 158 -3.55 2.74 -19.41
CA ALA A 158 -3.34 2.58 -17.98
C ALA A 158 -4.65 2.58 -17.21
N SER A 159 -4.73 1.73 -16.18
CA SER A 159 -5.80 1.71 -15.18
C SER A 159 -5.22 1.96 -13.80
N ILE A 160 -6.02 2.50 -12.88
CA ILE A 160 -5.57 2.98 -11.59
C ILE A 160 -6.28 2.22 -10.48
N ILE A 161 -5.51 1.56 -9.62
CA ILE A 161 -6.02 0.86 -8.43
C ILE A 161 -5.77 1.70 -7.19
N HIS A 162 -6.81 1.88 -6.39
CA HIS A 162 -6.80 2.59 -5.12
C HIS A 162 -7.04 1.60 -3.98
N PRO A 163 -6.01 0.96 -3.43
CA PRO A 163 -6.20 0.14 -2.25
C PRO A 163 -6.54 1.01 -1.05
N SER A 164 -7.34 0.47 -0.14
CA SER A 164 -7.46 0.92 1.24
C SER A 164 -6.19 0.53 2.03
N GLY A 165 -6.24 0.45 3.36
CA GLY A 165 -5.10 -0.05 4.14
C GLY A 165 -4.75 -1.48 3.74
N VAL A 166 -3.48 -1.74 3.39
CA VAL A 166 -3.05 -3.07 2.92
C VAL A 166 -2.41 -3.84 4.07
N TYR A 167 -2.85 -5.09 4.27
CA TYR A 167 -2.23 -6.02 5.21
C TYR A 167 -2.28 -7.45 4.65
N GLY A 168 -1.66 -8.40 5.35
CA GLY A 168 -1.63 -9.78 4.88
C GLY A 168 -0.23 -10.39 4.94
N PRO A 169 -0.06 -11.64 4.49
CA PRO A 169 1.23 -12.32 4.48
C PRO A 169 2.21 -11.73 3.46
N HIS A 170 3.47 -12.17 3.54
CA HIS A 170 4.59 -11.77 2.68
C HIS A 170 5.01 -10.30 2.79
N ASP A 171 4.80 -9.69 3.96
CA ASP A 171 5.34 -8.39 4.34
C ASP A 171 6.74 -8.56 4.96
N TYR A 172 7.74 -8.94 4.14
CA TYR A 172 9.10 -9.28 4.58
C TYR A 172 9.85 -8.12 5.22
N LYS A 173 9.48 -6.90 4.87
CA LYS A 173 9.94 -5.66 5.51
C LYS A 173 8.73 -4.98 6.10
N PRO A 174 8.36 -5.32 7.36
CA PRO A 174 7.08 -4.91 7.90
C PRO A 174 6.74 -3.46 7.54
N SER A 175 5.65 -3.28 6.80
CA SER A 175 5.06 -1.98 6.50
C SER A 175 4.71 -1.24 7.79
N LEU A 176 4.30 0.01 7.71
CA LEU A 176 3.87 0.76 8.92
C LEU A 176 2.77 0.02 9.69
N PHE A 177 1.82 -0.57 8.97
CA PHE A 177 0.77 -1.37 9.59
C PHE A 177 1.31 -2.74 10.04
N GLY A 178 2.10 -3.42 9.21
CA GLY A 178 2.75 -4.69 9.56
C GLY A 178 3.60 -4.58 10.82
N GLN A 179 4.37 -3.50 10.99
CA GLN A 179 5.12 -3.25 12.23
C GLN A 179 4.20 -3.03 13.43
N THR A 180 3.09 -2.31 13.24
CA THR A 180 2.07 -2.14 14.30
C THR A 180 1.47 -3.48 14.70
N PHE A 181 1.13 -4.32 13.73
CA PHE A 181 0.61 -5.66 13.92
C PHE A 181 1.60 -6.54 14.72
N VAL A 182 2.86 -6.57 14.32
CA VAL A 182 3.94 -7.30 15.02
C VAL A 182 4.15 -6.77 16.44
N ASP A 183 4.13 -5.45 16.64
CA ASP A 183 4.31 -4.86 17.97
C ASP A 183 3.15 -5.18 18.93
N ILE A 184 1.92 -5.28 18.42
CA ILE A 184 0.75 -5.75 19.20
C ILE A 184 0.93 -7.23 19.54
N ALA A 185 1.21 -8.09 18.57
CA ALA A 185 1.38 -9.53 18.75
C ALA A 185 2.47 -9.87 19.77
N ASN A 186 3.58 -9.12 19.75
CA ASN A 186 4.69 -9.27 20.70
C ASN A 186 4.45 -8.58 22.06
N GLY A 187 3.25 -7.99 22.28
CA GLY A 187 2.91 -7.31 23.53
C GLY A 187 3.67 -6.01 23.81
N LYS A 188 4.34 -5.45 22.78
CA LYS A 188 5.04 -4.16 22.91
C LYS A 188 4.07 -2.97 22.98
N ARG A 189 2.86 -3.14 22.47
CA ARG A 189 1.74 -2.20 22.64
C ARG A 189 0.74 -2.80 23.62
N GLN A 190 0.46 -2.09 24.71
CA GLN A 190 -0.48 -2.52 25.74
C GLN A 190 -1.77 -1.71 25.76
N PHE A 191 -1.85 -0.70 24.93
CA PHE A 191 -3.03 0.16 24.77
C PHE A 191 -3.25 0.50 23.31
N ASN A 192 -4.49 0.77 22.95
CA ASN A 192 -4.89 1.31 21.67
C ASN A 192 -5.73 2.57 21.87
N VAL A 193 -6.11 3.18 20.76
CA VAL A 193 -7.19 4.17 20.69
C VAL A 193 -8.32 3.57 19.86
N ASN A 194 -9.56 3.92 20.20
CA ASN A 194 -10.74 3.40 19.48
C ASN A 194 -10.86 4.09 18.13
N VAL A 195 -10.10 3.57 17.16
CA VAL A 195 -10.09 4.01 15.77
C VAL A 195 -9.97 2.79 14.88
N GLY A 196 -10.52 2.90 13.70
CA GLY A 196 -10.43 1.85 12.69
C GLY A 196 -10.21 2.44 11.32
N TYR A 197 -9.92 1.58 10.39
CA TYR A 197 -9.71 1.88 8.99
C TYR A 197 -10.24 0.73 8.14
N ASP A 198 -10.50 1.00 6.85
CA ASP A 198 -10.77 -0.07 5.90
C ASP A 198 -9.45 -0.73 5.49
N TYR A 199 -9.40 -2.05 5.61
CA TYR A 199 -8.21 -2.83 5.28
C TYR A 199 -8.53 -3.94 4.28
N VAL A 200 -7.76 -3.99 3.20
CA VAL A 200 -7.82 -5.05 2.18
C VAL A 200 -6.66 -6.03 2.35
N ASP A 201 -6.96 -7.32 2.24
CA ASP A 201 -5.90 -8.34 2.18
C ASP A 201 -5.10 -8.19 0.89
N VAL A 202 -3.79 -8.16 1.02
CA VAL A 202 -2.85 -7.98 -0.09
C VAL A 202 -3.02 -9.04 -1.20
N ARG A 203 -3.46 -10.24 -0.85
CA ARG A 203 -3.70 -11.33 -1.82
C ARG A 203 -4.94 -11.08 -2.67
N ASP A 204 -5.99 -10.46 -2.07
CA ASP A 204 -7.20 -10.09 -2.81
C ASP A 204 -6.94 -8.86 -3.68
N LEU A 205 -6.13 -7.92 -3.18
CA LEU A 205 -5.61 -6.80 -3.96
C LEU A 205 -4.81 -7.30 -5.19
N ALA A 206 -3.90 -8.28 -4.99
CA ALA A 206 -3.10 -8.85 -6.07
C ALA A 206 -3.97 -9.55 -7.14
N LYS A 207 -4.94 -10.36 -6.72
CA LYS A 207 -5.90 -11.00 -7.65
C LYS A 207 -6.69 -9.97 -8.45
N THR A 208 -7.17 -8.92 -7.78
CA THR A 208 -7.94 -7.84 -8.43
C THR A 208 -7.06 -7.08 -9.44
N ALA A 209 -5.79 -6.83 -9.08
CA ALA A 209 -4.85 -6.18 -9.98
C ALA A 209 -4.55 -7.02 -11.24
N VAL A 210 -4.45 -8.34 -11.11
CA VAL A 210 -4.30 -9.24 -12.26
C VAL A 210 -5.53 -9.19 -13.16
N LYS A 211 -6.73 -9.18 -12.60
CA LYS A 211 -7.98 -9.02 -13.37
C LYS A 211 -8.07 -7.66 -14.06
N CYS A 212 -7.55 -6.62 -13.45
CA CYS A 212 -7.53 -5.28 -14.04
C CYS A 212 -6.71 -5.19 -15.34
N VAL A 213 -5.85 -6.16 -15.64
CA VAL A 213 -5.10 -6.21 -16.90
C VAL A 213 -6.05 -6.37 -18.09
N THR A 214 -7.05 -7.25 -17.98
CA THR A 214 -7.99 -7.56 -19.08
C THR A 214 -9.28 -6.77 -19.00
N GLU A 215 -9.76 -6.48 -17.79
CA GLU A 215 -11.07 -5.87 -17.55
C GLU A 215 -10.99 -4.37 -17.23
N GLY A 216 -9.78 -3.85 -16.97
CA GLY A 216 -9.60 -2.46 -16.60
C GLY A 216 -9.70 -1.51 -17.79
N GLU A 217 -10.47 -0.44 -17.65
CA GLU A 217 -10.65 0.61 -18.65
C GLU A 217 -9.54 1.66 -18.54
N VAL A 218 -9.21 2.32 -19.68
CA VAL A 218 -8.17 3.36 -19.73
C VAL A 218 -8.56 4.56 -18.89
N GLY A 219 -7.65 4.99 -18.00
CA GLY A 219 -7.85 6.14 -17.13
C GLY A 219 -8.85 5.90 -15.98
N GLN A 220 -9.45 4.71 -15.90
CA GLN A 220 -10.46 4.41 -14.87
C GLN A 220 -9.81 4.15 -13.51
N ASN A 221 -10.43 4.74 -12.48
CA ASN A 221 -10.13 4.49 -11.07
C ASN A 221 -10.90 3.26 -10.58
N TYR A 222 -10.26 2.39 -9.81
CA TYR A 222 -10.89 1.26 -9.12
C TYR A 222 -10.47 1.27 -7.66
N ILE A 223 -11.43 1.52 -6.77
CA ILE A 223 -11.20 1.42 -5.32
C ILE A 223 -11.27 -0.06 -4.93
N VAL A 224 -10.15 -0.57 -4.41
CA VAL A 224 -10.04 -1.95 -3.93
C VAL A 224 -10.03 -1.90 -2.41
N SER A 225 -11.22 -1.89 -1.83
CA SER A 225 -11.46 -1.85 -0.39
C SER A 225 -11.60 -3.27 0.18
N GLY A 226 -11.36 -3.38 1.48
CA GLY A 226 -11.60 -4.63 2.19
C GLY A 226 -12.76 -4.52 3.17
N ASN A 227 -12.43 -4.64 4.45
CA ASN A 227 -13.37 -4.54 5.54
C ASN A 227 -12.92 -3.48 6.55
N TYR A 228 -13.87 -2.72 7.07
CA TYR A 228 -13.57 -1.80 8.17
C TYR A 228 -13.23 -2.59 9.43
N MET A 229 -12.06 -2.32 9.99
CA MET A 229 -11.55 -2.99 11.18
C MET A 229 -10.97 -1.96 12.14
N ASP A 230 -11.42 -1.96 13.38
CA ASP A 230 -10.76 -1.21 14.44
C ASP A 230 -9.67 -2.02 15.16
N PHE A 231 -8.77 -1.31 15.82
CA PHE A 231 -7.65 -1.96 16.50
C PHE A 231 -8.09 -2.84 17.68
N SER A 232 -9.25 -2.60 18.28
CA SER A 232 -9.76 -3.43 19.38
C SER A 232 -10.17 -4.79 18.84
N TYR A 233 -10.96 -4.82 17.76
CA TYR A 233 -11.37 -6.05 17.12
C TYR A 233 -10.17 -6.84 16.57
N MET A 234 -9.24 -6.16 15.89
CA MET A 234 -7.99 -6.81 15.44
C MET A 234 -7.26 -7.49 16.60
N SER A 235 -7.12 -6.79 17.72
CA SER A 235 -6.44 -7.34 18.89
C SER A 235 -7.20 -8.49 19.57
N GLU A 236 -8.53 -8.48 19.51
CA GLU A 236 -9.37 -9.58 20.00
C GLU A 236 -9.10 -10.85 19.19
N VAL A 237 -9.20 -10.79 17.87
CA VAL A 237 -8.91 -11.92 16.97
C VAL A 237 -7.48 -12.42 17.16
N MET A 238 -6.50 -11.51 17.23
CA MET A 238 -5.10 -11.89 17.48
C MET A 238 -4.91 -12.53 18.85
N SER A 239 -5.65 -12.10 19.87
CA SER A 239 -5.56 -12.64 21.23
C SER A 239 -6.10 -14.07 21.30
N GLU A 240 -7.19 -14.34 20.58
CA GLU A 240 -7.76 -15.68 20.45
C GLU A 240 -6.77 -16.63 19.77
N GLU A 241 -6.21 -16.23 18.64
CA GLU A 241 -5.25 -17.05 17.88
C GLU A 241 -3.95 -17.34 18.65
N LEU A 242 -3.45 -16.37 19.41
CA LEU A 242 -2.20 -16.50 20.17
C LEU A 242 -2.42 -17.05 21.60
N GLY A 243 -3.67 -17.25 22.04
CA GLY A 243 -4.01 -17.72 23.37
C GLY A 243 -3.52 -16.80 24.49
N LYS A 244 -3.36 -15.49 24.22
CA LYS A 244 -2.87 -14.49 25.18
C LYS A 244 -3.59 -13.15 25.05
N GLN A 245 -3.88 -12.47 26.14
CA GLN A 245 -4.45 -11.13 26.10
C GLN A 245 -3.41 -10.09 25.63
N LEU A 246 -3.66 -9.44 24.50
CA LEU A 246 -2.72 -8.50 23.90
C LEU A 246 -2.93 -7.06 24.32
N LEU A 247 -4.07 -6.45 23.96
CA LEU A 247 -4.39 -5.07 24.37
C LEU A 247 -5.19 -5.08 25.66
N LYS A 248 -4.71 -4.34 26.66
CA LYS A 248 -5.32 -4.30 28.00
C LYS A 248 -6.18 -3.05 28.23
N LEU A 249 -5.95 -2.01 27.47
CA LEU A 249 -6.55 -0.71 27.70
C LEU A 249 -6.85 0.02 26.40
N THR A 250 -8.07 0.49 26.24
CA THR A 250 -8.45 1.43 25.17
C THR A 250 -8.47 2.85 25.73
N MET A 251 -7.68 3.73 25.11
CA MET A 251 -7.53 5.11 25.55
C MET A 251 -8.31 6.06 24.64
N PRO A 252 -8.80 7.18 25.18
CA PRO A 252 -9.40 8.22 24.35
C PRO A 252 -8.40 8.82 23.35
N MET A 253 -8.88 9.26 22.19
CA MET A 253 -8.06 9.80 21.10
C MET A 253 -7.14 10.95 21.54
N PHE A 254 -7.57 11.81 22.49
CA PHE A 254 -6.76 12.94 22.94
C PHE A 254 -5.43 12.53 23.57
N THR A 255 -5.31 11.28 24.07
CA THR A 255 -4.07 10.78 24.69
C THR A 255 -2.93 10.66 23.67
N LEU A 256 -3.24 10.50 22.36
CA LEU A 256 -2.23 10.52 21.32
C LEU A 256 -1.48 11.86 21.27
N TYR A 257 -2.18 12.97 21.50
CA TYR A 257 -1.54 14.30 21.55
C TYR A 257 -0.58 14.43 22.72
N LEU A 258 -0.89 13.82 23.88
CA LEU A 258 0.01 13.78 25.02
C LEU A 258 1.26 12.92 24.77
N GLY A 259 1.15 11.91 23.92
CA GLY A 259 2.27 11.04 23.52
C GLY A 259 3.27 11.70 22.58
N LEU A 260 2.89 12.74 21.82
CA LEU A 260 3.74 13.34 20.79
C LEU A 260 5.15 13.74 21.27
N PRO A 261 5.34 14.45 22.39
CA PRO A 261 6.67 14.82 22.86
C PRO A 261 7.54 13.60 23.18
N PHE A 262 6.93 12.57 23.78
CA PHE A 262 7.62 11.34 24.13
C PHE A 262 8.11 10.60 22.89
N TYR A 263 7.25 10.38 21.90
CA TYR A 263 7.61 9.71 20.64
C TYR A 263 8.62 10.51 19.82
N TYR A 264 8.55 11.85 19.88
CA TYR A 264 9.55 12.71 19.25
C TYR A 264 10.95 12.49 19.85
N ILE A 265 11.06 12.54 21.19
CA ILE A 265 12.32 12.30 21.91
C ILE A 265 12.83 10.87 21.63
N GLN A 266 11.95 9.87 21.76
CA GLN A 266 12.28 8.47 21.50
C GLN A 266 12.87 8.28 20.08
N SER A 267 12.23 8.86 19.06
CA SER A 267 12.70 8.74 17.67
C SER A 267 14.09 9.32 17.48
N ARG A 268 14.41 10.43 18.18
CA ARG A 268 15.73 11.07 18.13
C ARG A 268 16.79 10.25 18.82
N VAL A 269 16.49 9.74 20.02
CA VAL A 269 17.43 8.93 20.81
C VAL A 269 17.71 7.57 20.15
N MET A 270 16.65 6.90 19.69
CA MET A 270 16.75 5.56 19.11
C MET A 270 17.08 5.57 17.60
N LYS A 271 17.18 6.74 16.97
CA LYS A 271 17.39 6.92 15.51
C LYS A 271 16.39 6.11 14.66
N ARG A 272 15.15 6.03 15.13
CA ARG A 272 14.05 5.32 14.45
C ARG A 272 13.06 6.31 13.83
N PRO A 273 12.31 5.92 12.78
CA PRO A 273 11.22 6.74 12.27
C PRO A 273 10.22 7.10 13.37
N GLN A 274 9.72 8.34 13.35
CA GLN A 274 8.70 8.76 14.28
C GLN A 274 7.34 8.19 13.86
N VAL A 275 6.82 7.24 14.64
CA VAL A 275 5.54 6.57 14.35
C VAL A 275 4.35 7.48 14.64
N LEU A 276 4.41 8.27 15.72
CA LEU A 276 3.36 9.20 16.12
C LEU A 276 3.74 10.64 15.78
N THR A 277 3.04 11.21 14.80
CA THR A 277 3.19 12.59 14.34
C THR A 277 1.83 13.28 14.33
N MET A 278 1.78 14.61 14.20
CA MET A 278 0.52 15.31 13.98
C MET A 278 -0.19 14.82 12.71
N ASP A 279 0.58 14.55 11.64
CA ASP A 279 0.04 14.03 10.38
C ASP A 279 -0.53 12.62 10.57
N SER A 280 0.12 11.73 11.34
CA SER A 280 -0.42 10.39 11.64
C SER A 280 -1.70 10.44 12.47
N ILE A 281 -1.78 11.34 13.46
CA ILE A 281 -3.01 11.54 14.24
C ILE A 281 -4.13 12.08 13.35
N HIS A 282 -3.81 13.04 12.47
CA HIS A 282 -4.78 13.59 11.52
C HIS A 282 -5.28 12.50 10.57
N THR A 283 -4.38 11.71 9.99
CA THR A 283 -4.74 10.59 9.12
C THR A 283 -5.65 9.60 9.81
N ILE A 284 -5.33 9.18 11.04
CA ILE A 284 -6.14 8.24 11.83
C ILE A 284 -7.51 8.82 12.20
N LYS A 285 -7.56 10.12 12.54
CA LYS A 285 -8.78 10.77 13.01
C LYS A 285 -9.81 11.04 11.91
N TYR A 286 -9.31 11.42 10.72
CA TYR A 286 -10.16 11.89 9.62
C TYR A 286 -10.12 10.90 8.46
N GLN A 287 -10.74 9.72 8.67
CA GLN A 287 -10.86 8.66 7.69
C GLN A 287 -12.32 8.49 7.24
N ASN A 288 -12.52 8.25 5.96
CA ASN A 288 -13.81 7.78 5.46
C ASN A 288 -14.01 6.34 5.95
N LYS A 289 -15.14 6.09 6.62
CA LYS A 289 -15.50 4.76 7.15
C LYS A 289 -16.22 3.89 6.13
N ILE A 290 -16.80 4.52 5.11
CA ILE A 290 -17.58 3.86 4.09
C ILE A 290 -16.82 3.93 2.78
N ILE A 291 -16.19 2.80 2.41
CA ILE A 291 -15.42 2.65 1.17
C ILE A 291 -15.96 1.41 0.45
N PRO A 292 -17.03 1.53 -0.34
CA PRO A 292 -17.75 0.37 -0.84
C PRO A 292 -16.99 -0.44 -1.89
N GLY A 293 -16.10 0.18 -2.68
CA GLY A 293 -15.34 -0.50 -3.74
C GLY A 293 -16.25 -1.18 -4.78
N THR A 294 -17.41 -0.60 -5.07
CA THR A 294 -18.45 -1.21 -5.88
C THR A 294 -17.95 -1.50 -7.30
N LEU A 295 -17.26 -0.55 -7.90
CA LEU A 295 -16.78 -0.70 -9.27
C LEU A 295 -15.76 -1.85 -9.41
N ALA A 296 -14.85 -2.01 -8.45
CA ALA A 296 -13.91 -3.12 -8.45
C ALA A 296 -14.64 -4.47 -8.26
N LYS A 297 -15.68 -4.53 -7.44
CA LYS A 297 -16.52 -5.73 -7.27
C LYS A 297 -17.23 -6.10 -8.55
N GLU A 298 -17.86 -5.15 -9.21
CA GLU A 298 -18.68 -5.38 -10.42
C GLU A 298 -17.83 -5.64 -11.67
N LYS A 299 -16.77 -4.89 -11.86
CA LYS A 299 -15.94 -4.95 -13.09
C LYS A 299 -14.76 -5.92 -12.97
N LEU A 300 -14.12 -5.99 -11.82
CA LEU A 300 -12.90 -6.78 -11.64
C LEU A 300 -13.13 -8.06 -10.80
N GLY A 301 -14.38 -8.31 -10.37
CA GLY A 301 -14.71 -9.47 -9.54
C GLY A 301 -14.02 -9.44 -8.17
N HIS A 302 -13.74 -8.24 -7.64
CA HIS A 302 -13.13 -8.08 -6.32
C HIS A 302 -14.02 -8.67 -5.24
N SER A 303 -13.45 -9.52 -4.39
CA SER A 303 -14.15 -10.15 -3.27
C SER A 303 -13.17 -10.25 -2.09
N PRO A 304 -13.27 -9.34 -1.12
CA PRO A 304 -12.39 -9.37 0.05
C PRO A 304 -12.72 -10.57 0.94
N ARG A 305 -11.67 -11.24 1.44
CA ARG A 305 -11.78 -12.29 2.45
C ARG A 305 -12.17 -11.72 3.81
N SER A 306 -12.47 -12.60 4.77
CA SER A 306 -12.79 -12.16 6.13
C SER A 306 -11.57 -11.55 6.84
N ILE A 307 -11.85 -10.73 7.85
CA ILE A 307 -10.81 -10.12 8.69
C ILE A 307 -10.04 -11.21 9.43
N GLU A 308 -10.76 -12.20 9.94
CA GLU A 308 -10.22 -13.31 10.74
C GLU A 308 -9.21 -14.13 9.92
N GLU A 309 -9.60 -14.57 8.71
CA GLU A 309 -8.70 -15.29 7.80
C GLU A 309 -7.43 -14.49 7.51
N SER A 310 -7.58 -13.21 7.23
CA SER A 310 -6.44 -12.34 6.93
C SER A 310 -5.52 -12.16 8.13
N ILE A 311 -6.07 -12.01 9.35
CA ILE A 311 -5.28 -11.89 10.57
C ILE A 311 -4.54 -13.19 10.88
N GLN A 312 -5.22 -14.34 10.79
CA GLN A 312 -4.65 -15.67 11.03
C GLN A 312 -3.46 -15.94 10.11
N ASP A 313 -3.64 -15.72 8.82
CA ASP A 313 -2.58 -15.94 7.83
C ASP A 313 -1.41 -14.95 7.99
N THR A 314 -1.70 -13.70 8.40
CA THR A 314 -0.67 -12.71 8.69
C THR A 314 0.13 -13.07 9.94
N LEU A 315 -0.54 -13.52 11.01
CA LEU A 315 0.11 -14.03 12.22
C LEU A 315 1.01 -15.20 11.90
N LYS A 316 0.46 -16.21 11.21
CA LYS A 316 1.21 -17.39 10.78
C LYS A 316 2.46 -17.00 10.00
N PHE A 317 2.34 -16.12 9.01
CA PHE A 317 3.47 -15.64 8.24
C PHE A 317 4.56 -15.01 9.13
N PHE A 318 4.22 -14.09 10.03
CA PHE A 318 5.21 -13.45 10.89
C PHE A 318 5.80 -14.39 11.96
N ILE A 319 5.05 -15.40 12.40
CA ILE A 319 5.58 -16.47 13.27
C ILE A 319 6.59 -17.32 12.49
N ASP A 320 6.25 -17.78 11.28
CA ASP A 320 7.14 -18.55 10.41
C ASP A 320 8.41 -17.80 10.04
N GLN A 321 8.35 -16.46 9.97
CA GLN A 321 9.52 -15.59 9.78
C GLN A 321 10.30 -15.30 11.07
N GLY A 322 9.87 -15.82 12.23
CA GLY A 322 10.51 -15.58 13.52
C GLY A 322 10.42 -14.12 14.02
N VAL A 323 9.45 -13.36 13.50
CA VAL A 323 9.23 -11.93 13.87
C VAL A 323 8.25 -11.80 15.04
N ILE A 324 7.33 -12.75 15.17
CA ILE A 324 6.41 -12.91 16.31
C ILE A 324 6.82 -14.18 17.08
N ASN A 325 6.89 -14.06 18.44
CA ASN A 325 7.26 -15.13 19.37
C ASN A 325 6.03 -15.64 20.13
#